data_2383380ed3e5c9a6122094a5bd9a65b7
#
_entry.id   2383380ed3e5c9a6122094a5bd9a65b7
#
_cell.length_a   1.000
_cell.length_b   1.000
_cell.length_c   1.000
_cell.angle_alpha   90.00
_cell.angle_beta   90.00
_cell.angle_gamma   90.00
#
_symmetry.space_group_name_H-M   'P 1'
#
loop_
_entity.id
_entity.type
_entity.pdbx_description
1 polymer ?
#
loop_
_entity_poly.entity_id
_entity_poly.type
_entity_poly.pdbx_seq_one_letter_code
_entity_poly.pdbx_strand_id
1 'polypeptide(L)' 'QPSVIDEHYAFLDRLRQQNQLELAGPFTDKSGGAYVILADNLDEAKAIAFSDPVHTSGSSQVTVYEWNAK' A
#
# COMPACT_ATOMS: atom_id res chain seq x y z
N GLN A 1 3.20 22.16 -3.12
CA GLN A 1 3.47 20.98 -2.29
C GLN A 1 2.72 19.76 -2.83
N PRO A 2 3.35 18.59 -2.86
CA PRO A 2 2.63 17.39 -3.26
C PRO A 2 1.55 17.05 -2.25
N SER A 3 0.42 16.57 -2.75
CA SER A 3 -0.66 16.10 -1.89
C SER A 3 -0.31 14.72 -1.32
N VAL A 4 -1.07 14.29 -0.30
CA VAL A 4 -0.93 12.94 0.26
C VAL A 4 -1.18 11.89 -0.82
N ILE A 5 -2.12 12.15 -1.73
CA ILE A 5 -2.43 11.24 -2.84
C ILE A 5 -1.21 11.11 -3.77
N ASP A 6 -0.57 12.22 -4.12
CA ASP A 6 0.64 12.19 -4.96
C ASP A 6 1.78 11.45 -4.28
N GLU A 7 1.95 11.64 -2.97
CA GLU A 7 2.96 10.93 -2.20
C GLU A 7 2.65 9.43 -2.13
N HIS A 8 1.37 9.06 -2.00
CA HIS A 8 0.94 7.67 -2.02
C HIS A 8 1.28 7.00 -3.35
N TYR A 9 1.00 7.67 -4.48
CA TYR A 9 1.34 7.12 -5.80
C TYR A 9 2.85 6.99 -5.98
N ALA A 10 3.63 7.94 -5.49
CA ALA A 10 5.10 7.83 -5.52
C ALA A 10 5.59 6.65 -4.67
N PHE A 11 4.97 6.41 -3.52
CA PHE A 11 5.25 5.25 -2.68
C PHE A 11 4.98 3.94 -3.43
N LEU A 12 3.83 3.83 -4.10
CA LEU A 12 3.48 2.64 -4.89
C LEU A 12 4.46 2.44 -6.05
N ASP A 13 4.87 3.52 -6.72
CA ASP A 13 5.84 3.44 -7.82
C ASP A 13 7.19 2.91 -7.33
N ARG A 14 7.65 3.32 -6.15
CA ARG A 14 8.89 2.79 -5.58
C ARG A 14 8.78 1.30 -5.30
N LEU A 15 7.63 0.85 -4.77
CA LEU A 15 7.40 -0.58 -4.55
C LEU A 15 7.40 -1.35 -5.86
N ARG A 16 6.80 -0.77 -6.91
CA ARG A 16 6.78 -1.39 -8.23
C ARG A 16 8.19 -1.52 -8.80
N GLN A 17 9.02 -0.50 -8.64
CA GLN A 17 10.41 -0.53 -9.10
C GLN A 17 11.24 -1.57 -8.36
N GLN A 18 10.88 -1.89 -7.11
CA GLN A 18 11.54 -2.91 -6.30
C GLN A 18 10.94 -4.30 -6.48
N ASN A 19 9.97 -4.45 -7.40
CA ASN A 19 9.24 -5.69 -7.65
C ASN A 19 8.49 -6.21 -6.41
N GLN A 20 8.02 -5.29 -5.58
CA GLN A 20 7.26 -5.59 -4.37
C GLN A 20 5.76 -5.30 -4.50
N LEU A 21 5.34 -4.64 -5.58
CA LEU A 21 3.92 -4.34 -5.82
C LEU A 21 3.38 -5.22 -6.94
N GLU A 22 2.37 -6.04 -6.61
CA GLU A 22 1.71 -6.90 -7.60
C GLU A 22 0.50 -6.20 -8.23
N LEU A 23 -0.39 -5.68 -7.38
CA LEU A 23 -1.64 -5.05 -7.80
C LEU A 23 -1.94 -3.89 -6.87
N ALA A 24 -2.60 -2.88 -7.41
CA ALA A 24 -3.11 -1.77 -6.61
C ALA A 24 -4.29 -1.15 -7.32
N GLY A 25 -5.28 -0.72 -6.57
CA GLY A 25 -6.41 -0.04 -7.15
C GLY A 25 -7.47 0.34 -6.14
N PRO A 26 -8.36 1.26 -6.52
CA PRO A 26 -9.49 1.63 -5.69
C PRO A 26 -10.60 0.58 -5.77
N PHE A 27 -11.41 0.50 -4.72
CA PHE A 27 -12.63 -0.31 -4.78
C PHE A 27 -13.67 0.38 -5.68
N THR A 28 -14.45 -0.42 -6.38
CA THR A 28 -15.44 0.12 -7.34
C THR A 28 -16.56 0.90 -6.67
N ASP A 29 -16.84 0.64 -5.39
CA ASP A 29 -17.83 1.38 -4.63
C ASP A 29 -17.26 2.67 -3.99
N LYS A 30 -15.98 2.97 -4.24
CA LYS A 30 -15.28 4.17 -3.77
C LYS A 30 -15.12 4.24 -2.24
N SER A 31 -15.28 3.10 -1.54
CA SER A 31 -15.10 3.05 -0.09
C SER A 31 -13.65 3.07 0.34
N GLY A 32 -12.72 2.85 -0.60
CA GLY A 32 -11.29 2.79 -0.32
C GLY A 32 -10.57 2.10 -1.45
N GLY A 33 -9.45 1.48 -1.12
CA GLY A 33 -8.68 0.72 -2.09
C GLY A 33 -7.81 -0.31 -1.41
N ALA A 34 -7.11 -1.08 -2.22
CA ALA A 34 -6.20 -2.10 -1.73
C ALA A 34 -5.00 -2.23 -2.64
N TYR A 35 -3.92 -2.76 -2.11
CA TYR A 35 -2.78 -3.16 -2.93
C TYR A 35 -2.15 -4.42 -2.35
N VAL A 36 -1.57 -5.23 -3.24
CA VAL A 36 -0.93 -6.50 -2.89
C VAL A 36 0.57 -6.31 -3.00
N ILE A 37 1.27 -6.55 -1.90
CA ILE A 37 2.73 -6.42 -1.84
C ILE A 37 3.36 -7.78 -1.57
N LEU A 38 4.58 -7.93 -2.08
CA LEU A 38 5.39 -9.12 -1.85
C LEU A 38 6.37 -8.83 -0.72
N ALA A 39 6.36 -9.66 0.31
CA ALA A 39 7.22 -9.52 1.46
C ALA A 39 7.60 -10.90 1.98
N ASP A 40 8.71 -11.00 2.72
CA ASP A 40 9.18 -12.28 3.22
C ASP A 40 8.33 -12.81 4.38
N ASN A 41 7.67 -11.90 5.10
CA ASN A 41 6.83 -12.24 6.24
C ASN A 41 5.84 -11.12 6.52
N LEU A 42 4.90 -11.38 7.43
CA LEU A 42 3.85 -10.41 7.77
C LEU A 42 4.42 -9.16 8.43
N ASP A 43 5.44 -9.29 9.26
CA ASP A 43 6.05 -8.13 9.92
C ASP A 43 6.68 -7.16 8.90
N GLU A 44 7.35 -7.70 7.87
CA GLU A 44 7.88 -6.90 6.78
C GLU A 44 6.77 -6.21 6.00
N ALA A 45 5.69 -6.95 5.71
CA ALA A 45 4.53 -6.40 5.00
C ALA A 45 3.91 -5.25 5.78
N LYS A 46 3.77 -5.39 7.10
CA LYS A 46 3.25 -4.31 7.96
C LYS A 46 4.17 -3.11 7.96
N ALA A 47 5.48 -3.31 8.04
CA ALA A 47 6.45 -2.22 8.01
C ALA A 47 6.34 -1.42 6.71
N ILE A 48 6.19 -2.12 5.59
CA ILE A 48 6.01 -1.49 4.28
C ILE A 48 4.69 -0.72 4.24
N ALA A 49 3.59 -1.37 4.58
CA ALA A 49 2.26 -0.77 4.47
C ALA A 49 2.09 0.45 5.38
N PHE A 50 2.63 0.39 6.60
CA PHE A 50 2.50 1.49 7.56
C PHE A 50 3.45 2.65 7.26
N SER A 51 4.34 2.51 6.29
CA SER A 51 5.14 3.63 5.78
C SER A 51 4.45 4.41 4.67
N ASP A 52 3.28 3.93 4.19
CA ASP A 52 2.50 4.62 3.16
C ASP A 52 2.07 6.00 3.68
N PRO A 53 2.25 7.07 2.88
CA PRO A 53 1.82 8.42 3.28
C PRO A 53 0.35 8.53 3.68
N VAL A 54 -0.56 7.73 3.11
CA VAL A 54 -1.97 7.77 3.54
C VAL A 54 -2.13 7.29 4.97
N HIS A 55 -1.26 6.41 5.45
CA HIS A 55 -1.24 5.96 6.83
C HIS A 55 -0.52 6.97 7.73
N THR A 56 0.70 7.38 7.35
CA THR A 56 1.54 8.23 8.19
C THR A 56 0.92 9.62 8.39
N SER A 57 0.14 10.10 7.43
CA SER A 57 -0.57 11.38 7.52
C SER A 57 -1.87 11.29 8.30
N GLY A 58 -2.34 10.07 8.61
CA GLY A 58 -3.64 9.87 9.24
C GLY A 58 -4.82 10.00 8.28
N SER A 59 -4.57 10.09 6.98
CA SER A 59 -5.63 10.26 5.98
C SER A 59 -6.49 9.03 5.81
N SER A 60 -5.91 7.84 6.02
CA SER A 60 -6.61 6.57 5.86
C SER A 60 -6.18 5.60 6.94
N GLN A 61 -7.09 4.70 7.29
CA GLN A 61 -6.77 3.57 8.13
C GLN A 61 -6.27 2.42 7.24
N VAL A 62 -5.08 1.89 7.56
CA VAL A 62 -4.48 0.81 6.80
C VAL A 62 -4.54 -0.48 7.62
N THR A 63 -5.06 -1.53 7.02
CA THR A 63 -5.08 -2.87 7.61
C THR A 63 -4.32 -3.83 6.71
N VAL A 64 -3.51 -4.68 7.30
CA VAL A 64 -2.65 -5.60 6.56
C VAL A 64 -3.09 -7.04 6.84
N TYR A 65 -3.27 -7.79 5.74
CA TYR A 65 -3.62 -9.20 5.81
C TYR A 65 -2.54 -10.02 5.11
N GLU A 66 -2.18 -11.14 5.70
CA GLU A 66 -1.35 -12.13 5.02
C GLU A 66 -2.25 -12.96 4.10
N TRP A 67 -1.86 -13.07 2.83
CA TRP A 67 -2.65 -13.76 1.82
C TRP A 67 -1.81 -14.85 1.18
N ASN A 68 -2.24 -16.09 1.33
CA ASN A 68 -1.59 -17.25 0.74
C ASN A 68 -2.32 -17.60 -0.56
N ALA A 69 -2.14 -16.78 -1.58
CA ALA A 69 -2.76 -16.97 -2.89
C ALA A 69 -2.12 -18.15 -3.62
N LYS A 70 -2.93 -18.91 -4.33
CA LYS A 70 -2.49 -20.10 -5.07
C LYS A 70 -2.95 -20.06 -6.52
#